data_98cdf7ae88789da580004b696f17bf08
#
_entry.id   98cdf7ae88789da580004b696f17bf08
#
_cell.length_a   1.000
_cell.length_b   1.000
_cell.length_c   1.000
_cell.angle_alpha   90.00
_cell.angle_beta   90.00
_cell.angle_gamma   90.00
#
_symmetry.space_group_name_H-M   'P 1'
#
loop_
_entity.id
_entity.type
_entity.pdbx_description
1 polymer ?
#
loop_
_entity_poly.entity_id
_entity_poly.type
_entity_poly.pdbx_seq_one_letter_code
_entity_poly.pdbx_strand_id
1 'polypeptide(L)'
;MVNFFRIFSFIITIFLASCSFNNPGDFFTDKTKELEKEVLKKNSKLVFAEAKKFKKEISGLVKGKLTNVTVNSNWSETNFGLDNYVPHLEYNDLKQLTYKSKKIGKNKFKISDLSFEPIIYENNTFFYDPSGNVYRYSLDERNILWKFNFYKKRYKDVPINLKLKISNKNIIVSDNLGYLYSLEIDTGNLNWAKNYGVPFRSTIKIRDENIFLLNQNNKFYIINERDGEKKTSFETFPSILKSELETSMSLDTYMNNLYFITSTGQLYSINYKTRNLNWLLNLSMTNKGQDEKFFFSSPIIYKDDKIFLSTSVSTYSINATNGAINWEIPFSTYIRPVITDNFFILTSKDGFVLNLDSKTGKVLWSKNLFKTNKKIKQRKIGSITSLLLVSNKILASTSNGFFLFIDYKDGKIINYAKASKAGFFSNPIIVDKKIHVVDNNLRILIFN
;
A
#
# COMPACT_ATOMS: atom_id res chain seq x y z
N MET A 1 -44.41 -15.66 52.88
CA MET A 1 -43.04 -15.07 52.68
C MET A 1 -42.04 -16.06 52.05
N VAL A 2 -42.08 -17.34 52.29
CA VAL A 2 -41.13 -18.29 51.76
C VAL A 2 -41.25 -18.56 50.24
N ASN A 3 -42.47 -18.47 49.68
CA ASN A 3 -42.67 -18.69 48.23
C ASN A 3 -42.23 -17.50 47.37
N PHE A 4 -42.21 -16.28 47.90
CA PHE A 4 -41.76 -15.08 47.17
C PHE A 4 -40.23 -15.08 47.00
N PHE A 5 -39.50 -15.59 47.99
CA PHE A 5 -38.03 -15.68 47.95
C PHE A 5 -37.56 -16.77 46.96
N ARG A 6 -38.31 -17.87 46.79
CA ARG A 6 -37.96 -18.93 45.81
C ARG A 6 -38.18 -18.49 44.37
N ILE A 7 -39.24 -17.71 44.09
CA ILE A 7 -39.49 -17.17 42.75
C ILE A 7 -38.45 -16.09 42.40
N PHE A 8 -38.08 -15.26 43.36
CA PHE A 8 -37.05 -14.23 43.16
C PHE A 8 -35.66 -14.84 42.95
N SER A 9 -35.31 -15.94 43.64
CA SER A 9 -34.06 -16.68 43.46
C SER A 9 -34.01 -17.38 42.09
N PHE A 10 -35.14 -17.84 41.55
CA PHE A 10 -35.23 -18.50 40.25
C PHE A 10 -35.14 -17.46 39.09
N ILE A 11 -35.66 -16.26 39.28
CA ILE A 11 -35.53 -15.15 38.31
C ILE A 11 -34.07 -14.63 38.24
N ILE A 12 -33.36 -14.55 39.37
CA ILE A 12 -31.95 -14.14 39.43
C ILE A 12 -31.05 -15.19 38.77
N THR A 13 -31.34 -16.48 38.89
CA THR A 13 -30.57 -17.53 38.20
C THR A 13 -30.79 -17.56 36.68
N ILE A 14 -31.97 -17.13 36.20
CA ILE A 14 -32.21 -17.00 34.75
C ILE A 14 -31.43 -15.79 34.16
N PHE A 15 -31.26 -14.70 34.94
CA PHE A 15 -30.47 -13.56 34.49
C PHE A 15 -28.97 -13.78 34.51
N LEU A 16 -28.45 -14.76 35.27
CA LEU A 16 -27.02 -15.10 35.30
C LEU A 16 -26.62 -16.13 34.23
N ALA A 17 -27.60 -16.79 33.57
CA ALA A 17 -27.34 -17.74 32.49
C ALA A 17 -27.28 -17.11 31.09
N SER A 18 -27.47 -15.80 30.95
CA SER A 18 -27.52 -15.10 29.65
C SER A 18 -26.26 -14.33 29.28
N CYS A 19 -25.11 -14.60 29.93
CA CYS A 19 -23.83 -14.02 29.55
C CYS A 19 -22.91 -15.03 28.88
N SER A 20 -23.36 -15.57 27.76
CA SER A 20 -22.48 -16.19 26.77
C SER A 20 -23.08 -16.00 25.38
N PHE A 21 -23.42 -14.76 25.08
CA PHE A 21 -23.56 -14.40 23.67
C PHE A 21 -22.16 -14.12 23.16
N ASN A 22 -21.58 -15.10 22.46
CA ASN A 22 -20.52 -14.84 21.52
C ASN A 22 -20.96 -13.67 20.66
N ASN A 23 -20.16 -12.59 20.67
CA ASN A 23 -20.43 -11.43 19.84
C ASN A 23 -20.66 -11.91 18.40
N PRO A 24 -21.82 -11.61 17.77
CA PRO A 24 -22.07 -12.05 16.39
C PRO A 24 -21.19 -11.37 15.36
N GLY A 25 -20.08 -10.77 15.79
CA GLY A 25 -19.08 -10.08 14.98
C GLY A 25 -17.67 -10.67 15.03
N ASP A 26 -17.42 -11.73 15.78
CA ASP A 26 -16.10 -12.37 15.78
C ASP A 26 -15.88 -13.10 14.44
N PHE A 27 -14.88 -12.63 13.69
CA PHE A 27 -14.52 -13.17 12.39
C PHE A 27 -13.92 -14.58 12.50
N PHE A 28 -13.31 -14.87 13.62
CA PHE A 28 -12.66 -16.15 13.91
C PHE A 28 -13.42 -16.96 14.94
N THR A 29 -13.68 -18.23 14.60
CA THR A 29 -14.13 -19.24 15.56
C THR A 29 -12.97 -19.67 16.45
N ASP A 30 -13.24 -20.36 17.56
CA ASP A 30 -12.20 -20.95 18.43
C ASP A 30 -11.21 -21.83 17.67
N LYS A 31 -11.68 -22.52 16.65
CA LYS A 31 -10.86 -23.33 15.73
C LYS A 31 -9.83 -22.48 14.96
N THR A 32 -10.17 -21.25 14.61
CA THR A 32 -9.28 -20.32 13.95
C THR A 32 -8.17 -19.84 14.89
N LYS A 33 -8.51 -19.59 16.16
CA LYS A 33 -7.53 -19.23 17.21
C LYS A 33 -6.55 -20.35 17.52
N GLU A 34 -7.00 -21.61 17.43
CA GLU A 34 -6.12 -22.78 17.57
C GLU A 34 -5.16 -22.91 16.38
N LEU A 35 -5.66 -22.77 15.15
CA LEU A 35 -4.83 -22.78 13.94
C LEU A 35 -3.77 -21.68 13.96
N GLU A 36 -4.11 -20.47 14.39
CA GLU A 36 -3.15 -19.39 14.58
C GLU A 36 -2.05 -19.76 15.57
N LYS A 37 -2.41 -20.34 16.72
CA LYS A 37 -1.45 -20.82 17.73
C LYS A 37 -0.54 -21.93 17.22
N GLU A 38 -1.07 -22.88 16.43
CA GLU A 38 -0.27 -23.95 15.83
C GLU A 38 0.71 -23.43 14.79
N VAL A 39 0.29 -22.51 13.94
CA VAL A 39 1.15 -21.88 12.92
C VAL A 39 2.30 -21.10 13.59
N LEU A 40 2.02 -20.36 14.65
CA LEU A 40 3.04 -19.66 15.41
C LEU A 40 4.04 -20.62 16.09
N LYS A 41 3.58 -21.73 16.66
CA LYS A 41 4.45 -22.76 17.24
C LYS A 41 5.34 -23.45 16.19
N LYS A 42 4.79 -23.76 15.02
CA LYS A 42 5.51 -24.45 13.95
C LYS A 42 6.62 -23.59 13.34
N ASN A 43 6.38 -22.29 13.19
CA ASN A 43 7.34 -21.34 12.63
C ASN A 43 8.38 -20.85 13.66
N SER A 44 8.16 -21.02 14.96
CA SER A 44 9.15 -20.66 16.01
C SER A 44 10.37 -21.56 16.05
N LYS A 45 10.40 -22.66 15.29
CA LYS A 45 11.56 -23.57 15.16
C LYS A 45 12.46 -23.30 13.96
N LEU A 46 12.20 -22.23 13.17
CA LEU A 46 13.09 -21.87 12.08
C LEU A 46 14.42 -21.33 12.64
N VAL A 47 15.47 -22.05 12.29
CA VAL A 47 16.87 -21.83 12.69
C VAL A 47 17.31 -20.41 12.34
N PHE A 48 17.80 -19.67 13.31
CA PHE A 48 18.34 -18.32 13.20
C PHE A 48 19.61 -18.32 12.35
N ALA A 49 19.49 -18.08 11.05
CA ALA A 49 20.58 -17.61 10.22
C ALA A 49 20.42 -16.09 10.04
N GLU A 50 21.41 -15.29 10.43
CA GLU A 50 21.48 -13.90 10.00
C GLU A 50 21.35 -13.87 8.47
N ALA A 51 20.21 -13.36 7.99
CA ALA A 51 19.99 -13.26 6.56
C ALA A 51 20.99 -12.25 5.99
N LYS A 52 22.06 -12.74 5.39
CA LYS A 52 23.04 -11.91 4.69
C LYS A 52 22.29 -11.17 3.58
N LYS A 53 22.11 -9.85 3.76
CA LYS A 53 21.45 -9.00 2.75
C LYS A 53 22.15 -9.17 1.41
N PHE A 54 21.37 -9.46 0.38
CA PHE A 54 21.89 -9.56 -0.98
C PHE A 54 22.44 -8.20 -1.44
N LYS A 55 23.76 -8.14 -1.71
CA LYS A 55 24.47 -6.92 -2.16
C LYS A 55 25.46 -7.20 -3.29
N LYS A 56 25.45 -8.41 -3.85
CA LYS A 56 26.36 -8.81 -4.92
C LYS A 56 25.89 -8.22 -6.25
N GLU A 57 26.73 -7.47 -6.94
CA GLU A 57 26.47 -7.06 -8.33
C GLU A 57 26.68 -8.25 -9.25
N ILE A 58 25.70 -8.51 -10.10
CA ILE A 58 25.71 -9.58 -11.11
C ILE A 58 25.45 -8.93 -12.46
N SER A 59 26.43 -9.09 -13.37
CA SER A 59 26.25 -8.69 -14.76
C SER A 59 25.45 -9.76 -15.50
N GLY A 60 24.41 -9.33 -16.20
CA GLY A 60 23.58 -10.20 -17.02
C GLY A 60 22.88 -9.38 -18.09
N LEU A 61 22.49 -10.04 -19.16
CA LEU A 61 21.67 -9.46 -20.23
C LEU A 61 20.43 -10.32 -20.40
N VAL A 62 19.29 -9.74 -20.10
CA VAL A 62 18.01 -10.43 -20.24
C VAL A 62 17.58 -10.43 -21.71
N LYS A 63 17.28 -11.61 -22.25
CA LYS A 63 16.81 -11.80 -23.64
C LYS A 63 15.30 -11.90 -23.77
N GLY A 64 14.56 -11.96 -22.65
CA GLY A 64 13.09 -12.08 -22.65
C GLY A 64 12.40 -10.82 -23.13
N LYS A 65 11.26 -10.98 -23.79
CA LYS A 65 10.38 -9.87 -24.16
C LYS A 65 9.50 -9.48 -22.97
N LEU A 66 9.18 -8.20 -22.86
CA LEU A 66 8.15 -7.70 -21.96
C LEU A 66 6.75 -7.97 -22.55
N THR A 67 5.75 -7.96 -21.69
CA THR A 67 4.33 -7.92 -22.10
C THR A 67 4.05 -6.70 -22.96
N ASN A 68 2.97 -6.73 -23.70
CA ASN A 68 2.52 -5.56 -24.46
C ASN A 68 2.25 -4.38 -23.54
N VAL A 69 2.47 -3.18 -24.05
CA VAL A 69 2.15 -1.95 -23.32
C VAL A 69 0.65 -1.75 -23.22
N THR A 70 0.19 -1.19 -22.12
CA THR A 70 -1.21 -0.88 -21.83
C THR A 70 -1.37 0.63 -21.69
N VAL A 71 -2.36 1.20 -22.38
CA VAL A 71 -2.78 2.58 -22.15
C VAL A 71 -3.70 2.60 -20.93
N ASN A 72 -3.40 3.47 -20.00
CA ASN A 72 -4.20 3.68 -18.80
C ASN A 72 -4.83 5.08 -18.84
N SER A 73 -6.15 5.19 -18.70
CA SER A 73 -6.89 6.46 -18.71
C SER A 73 -7.25 6.98 -17.32
N ASN A 74 -7.18 6.13 -16.30
CA ASN A 74 -7.55 6.48 -14.93
C ASN A 74 -6.59 5.86 -13.91
N TRP A 75 -6.42 6.52 -12.75
CA TRP A 75 -5.70 6.02 -11.59
C TRP A 75 -6.54 6.29 -10.35
N SER A 76 -7.44 5.38 -9.98
CA SER A 76 -8.52 5.60 -9.01
C SER A 76 -8.15 5.33 -7.56
N GLU A 77 -6.96 4.80 -7.30
CA GLU A 77 -6.48 4.46 -5.95
C GLU A 77 -4.96 4.38 -5.87
N THR A 78 -4.42 4.46 -4.68
CA THR A 78 -3.01 4.18 -4.41
C THR A 78 -2.68 2.72 -4.74
N ASN A 79 -1.56 2.50 -5.41
CA ASN A 79 -1.09 1.21 -5.93
C ASN A 79 -1.90 0.64 -7.11
N PHE A 80 -2.65 1.48 -7.82
CA PHE A 80 -3.31 1.23 -9.10
C PHE A 80 -4.63 0.46 -9.04
N GLY A 81 -4.72 -0.68 -8.38
CA GLY A 81 -5.91 -1.54 -8.40
C GLY A 81 -6.08 -2.38 -7.14
N LEU A 82 -7.09 -3.22 -7.13
CA LEU A 82 -7.40 -4.08 -5.98
C LEU A 82 -6.24 -5.03 -5.64
N ASP A 83 -5.54 -5.51 -6.65
CA ASP A 83 -4.42 -6.45 -6.57
C ASP A 83 -3.05 -5.77 -6.41
N ASN A 84 -3.00 -4.44 -6.42
CA ASN A 84 -1.78 -3.62 -6.43
C ASN A 84 -0.83 -3.91 -7.60
N TYR A 85 -1.29 -4.60 -8.64
CA TYR A 85 -0.50 -4.88 -9.83
C TYR A 85 -0.57 -3.71 -10.80
N VAL A 86 0.58 -3.15 -11.15
CA VAL A 86 0.71 -2.13 -12.19
C VAL A 86 1.24 -2.80 -13.45
N PRO A 87 0.47 -2.79 -14.56
CA PRO A 87 0.90 -3.40 -15.81
C PRO A 87 2.04 -2.63 -16.47
N HIS A 88 2.52 -3.13 -17.60
CA HIS A 88 3.45 -2.41 -18.45
C HIS A 88 2.73 -1.25 -19.14
N LEU A 89 2.97 -0.03 -18.69
CA LEU A 89 2.26 1.17 -19.14
C LEU A 89 2.91 1.80 -20.36
N GLU A 90 2.09 2.36 -21.25
CA GLU A 90 2.58 3.17 -22.36
C GLU A 90 2.92 4.59 -21.88
N TYR A 91 4.08 5.09 -22.34
CA TYR A 91 4.56 6.45 -22.09
C TYR A 91 5.16 7.02 -23.37
N ASN A 92 4.83 8.26 -23.70
CA ASN A 92 5.29 8.91 -24.95
C ASN A 92 6.81 9.11 -25.01
N ASP A 93 7.51 9.08 -23.86
CA ASP A 93 8.98 9.16 -23.73
C ASP A 93 9.62 10.46 -24.26
N LEU A 94 8.84 11.53 -24.38
CA LEU A 94 9.38 12.84 -24.80
C LEU A 94 10.11 13.57 -23.67
N LYS A 95 9.87 13.20 -22.40
CA LYS A 95 10.53 13.76 -21.19
C LYS A 95 10.39 15.28 -21.05
N GLN A 96 9.39 15.83 -21.68
CA GLN A 96 9.12 17.26 -21.70
C GLN A 96 8.02 17.60 -20.70
N LEU A 97 8.28 18.63 -19.88
CA LEU A 97 7.25 19.21 -19.01
C LEU A 97 6.21 19.92 -19.90
N THR A 98 5.02 19.36 -20.00
CA THR A 98 3.93 19.92 -20.82
C THR A 98 2.96 20.77 -20.03
N TYR A 99 2.86 20.49 -18.73
CA TYR A 99 2.00 21.26 -17.84
C TYR A 99 2.60 21.41 -16.44
N LYS A 100 2.40 22.58 -15.87
CA LYS A 100 2.72 22.92 -14.47
C LYS A 100 1.64 23.84 -13.92
N SER A 101 0.91 23.37 -12.93
CA SER A 101 -0.11 24.19 -12.28
C SER A 101 0.48 25.34 -11.46
N LYS A 102 -0.36 26.30 -11.10
CA LYS A 102 -0.09 27.19 -9.98
C LYS A 102 -0.01 26.36 -8.69
N LYS A 103 0.48 26.95 -7.62
CA LYS A 103 0.46 26.33 -6.29
C LYS A 103 -1.00 26.19 -5.83
N ILE A 104 -1.44 24.94 -5.55
CA ILE A 104 -2.83 24.65 -5.24
C ILE A 104 -3.08 24.68 -3.73
N GLY A 105 -2.23 24.07 -2.94
CA GLY A 105 -2.34 23.99 -1.48
C GLY A 105 -1.16 24.58 -0.74
N LYS A 106 -1.06 24.30 0.56
CA LYS A 106 0.06 24.71 1.40
C LYS A 106 0.68 23.50 2.08
N ASN A 107 1.94 23.22 1.79
CA ASN A 107 2.72 22.25 2.55
C ASN A 107 3.31 22.94 3.80
N LYS A 108 2.43 23.25 4.78
CA LYS A 108 2.78 23.94 6.03
C LYS A 108 3.86 23.19 6.81
N PHE A 109 3.80 21.88 6.82
CA PHE A 109 4.69 21.02 7.61
C PHE A 109 5.99 20.65 6.87
N LYS A 110 6.14 21.05 5.60
CA LYS A 110 7.30 20.75 4.74
C LYS A 110 7.61 19.24 4.66
N ILE A 111 6.57 18.42 4.66
CA ILE A 111 6.67 16.96 4.54
C ILE A 111 6.36 16.53 3.11
N SER A 112 6.84 15.34 2.78
CA SER A 112 6.48 14.62 1.55
C SER A 112 5.75 13.35 1.95
N ASP A 113 4.73 12.97 1.20
CA ASP A 113 4.11 11.65 1.30
C ASP A 113 4.44 10.83 0.05
N LEU A 114 5.60 10.19 0.09
CA LEU A 114 6.10 9.37 -1.01
C LEU A 114 5.48 7.96 -1.04
N SER A 115 4.51 7.67 -0.18
CA SER A 115 3.60 6.53 -0.31
C SER A 115 2.32 6.89 -1.07
N PHE A 116 2.00 8.18 -1.17
CA PHE A 116 0.83 8.69 -1.85
C PHE A 116 1.05 8.74 -3.38
N GLU A 117 0.03 8.37 -4.13
CA GLU A 117 -0.10 8.54 -5.57
C GLU A 117 -1.31 9.44 -5.83
N PRO A 118 -1.20 10.51 -6.65
CA PRO A 118 -2.36 11.33 -6.96
C PRO A 118 -3.39 10.48 -7.72
N ILE A 119 -4.65 10.72 -7.46
CA ILE A 119 -5.73 10.06 -8.20
C ILE A 119 -6.06 10.86 -9.44
N ILE A 120 -6.16 10.21 -10.59
CA ILE A 120 -6.68 10.79 -11.82
C ILE A 120 -7.90 9.99 -12.26
N TYR A 121 -9.01 10.69 -12.39
CA TYR A 121 -10.27 10.13 -12.80
C TYR A 121 -11.06 11.17 -13.62
N GLU A 122 -11.53 10.79 -14.82
CA GLU A 122 -12.29 11.66 -15.72
C GLU A 122 -11.65 13.05 -15.90
N ASN A 123 -10.36 13.08 -16.25
CA ASN A 123 -9.58 14.30 -16.49
C ASN A 123 -9.46 15.25 -15.26
N ASN A 124 -9.74 14.73 -14.06
CA ASN A 124 -9.52 15.46 -12.81
C ASN A 124 -8.43 14.81 -11.99
N THR A 125 -7.63 15.65 -11.31
CA THR A 125 -6.65 15.19 -10.32
C THR A 125 -7.22 15.41 -8.91
N PHE A 126 -7.22 14.34 -8.11
CA PHE A 126 -7.58 14.39 -6.70
C PHE A 126 -6.32 14.16 -5.87
N PHE A 127 -6.08 15.04 -4.93
CA PHE A 127 -4.95 14.95 -4.00
C PHE A 127 -5.25 15.74 -2.73
N TYR A 128 -4.35 15.67 -1.77
CA TYR A 128 -4.51 16.36 -0.50
C TYR A 128 -3.25 17.17 -0.13
N ASP A 129 -3.41 18.09 0.83
CA ASP A 129 -2.28 18.74 1.49
C ASP A 129 -2.15 18.29 2.96
N PRO A 130 -0.97 18.45 3.58
CA PRO A 130 -0.75 18.01 4.97
C PRO A 130 -1.58 18.76 6.04
N SER A 131 -2.40 19.75 5.65
CA SER A 131 -3.41 20.37 6.52
C SER A 131 -4.76 19.64 6.43
N GLY A 132 -4.85 18.54 5.67
CA GLY A 132 -6.06 17.74 5.49
C GLY A 132 -7.07 18.32 4.51
N ASN A 133 -6.65 19.23 3.62
CA ASN A 133 -7.50 19.66 2.52
C ASN A 133 -7.46 18.63 1.40
N VAL A 134 -8.62 18.15 0.96
CA VAL A 134 -8.79 17.38 -0.28
C VAL A 134 -9.16 18.33 -1.41
N TYR A 135 -8.57 18.14 -2.56
CA TYR A 135 -8.79 18.98 -3.75
C TYR A 135 -9.26 18.13 -4.92
N ARG A 136 -10.26 18.63 -5.68
CA ARG A 136 -10.52 18.25 -7.05
C ARG A 136 -10.02 19.36 -7.96
N TYR A 137 -9.10 19.01 -8.85
CA TYR A 137 -8.51 19.93 -9.80
C TYR A 137 -8.82 19.45 -11.22
N SER A 138 -9.48 20.27 -12.03
CA SER A 138 -9.73 19.99 -13.45
C SER A 138 -8.47 20.22 -14.26
N LEU A 139 -8.05 19.21 -15.03
CA LEU A 139 -6.93 19.33 -15.95
C LEU A 139 -7.31 20.14 -17.21
N ASP A 140 -8.59 20.11 -17.61
CA ASP A 140 -9.11 20.86 -18.77
C ASP A 140 -9.26 22.35 -18.46
N GLU A 141 -9.97 22.68 -17.37
CA GLU A 141 -10.20 24.06 -16.94
C GLU A 141 -8.98 24.68 -16.24
N ARG A 142 -8.03 23.84 -15.80
CA ARG A 142 -6.79 24.25 -15.10
C ARG A 142 -7.04 25.03 -13.81
N ASN A 143 -8.11 24.68 -13.11
CA ASN A 143 -8.52 25.30 -11.85
C ASN A 143 -8.98 24.27 -10.80
N ILE A 144 -9.15 24.74 -9.56
CA ILE A 144 -9.74 23.95 -8.47
C ILE A 144 -11.26 24.00 -8.64
N LEU A 145 -11.92 22.86 -8.85
CA LEU A 145 -13.37 22.75 -8.90
C LEU A 145 -13.95 22.81 -7.50
N TRP A 146 -13.36 22.09 -6.56
CA TRP A 146 -13.74 22.18 -5.14
C TRP A 146 -12.56 21.84 -4.22
N LYS A 147 -12.73 22.24 -2.96
CA LYS A 147 -11.81 21.98 -1.86
C LYS A 147 -12.61 21.66 -0.62
N PHE A 148 -12.30 20.57 0.04
CA PHE A 148 -12.90 20.16 1.30
C PHE A 148 -11.87 20.02 2.41
N ASN A 149 -12.20 20.41 3.65
CA ASN A 149 -11.36 20.20 4.83
C ASN A 149 -12.22 19.76 6.01
N PHE A 150 -12.00 18.52 6.46
CA PHE A 150 -12.70 17.95 7.60
C PHE A 150 -12.19 18.48 8.95
N TYR A 151 -10.93 18.89 9.02
CA TYR A 151 -10.19 19.08 10.29
C TYR A 151 -10.17 20.52 10.81
N LYS A 152 -10.45 21.48 10.01
CA LYS A 152 -10.41 22.95 10.16
C LYS A 152 -9.63 23.49 11.37
N LYS A 153 -10.27 23.61 12.56
CA LYS A 153 -9.65 24.28 13.73
C LYS A 153 -8.97 23.32 14.70
N ARG A 154 -9.51 22.10 14.85
CA ARG A 154 -9.11 21.16 15.92
C ARG A 154 -7.69 20.60 15.75
N TYR A 155 -7.26 20.40 14.52
CA TYR A 155 -5.99 19.73 14.20
C TYR A 155 -5.02 20.59 13.39
N LYS A 156 -5.09 21.92 13.54
CA LYS A 156 -4.31 22.89 12.75
C LYS A 156 -2.78 22.71 12.83
N ASP A 157 -2.28 22.11 13.90
CA ASP A 157 -0.86 21.92 14.19
C ASP A 157 -0.42 20.45 14.08
N VAL A 158 -1.28 19.58 13.59
CA VAL A 158 -0.99 18.16 13.36
C VAL A 158 -0.95 17.89 11.86
N PRO A 159 0.10 17.27 11.33
CA PRO A 159 0.10 16.85 9.92
C PRO A 159 -0.91 15.75 9.69
N ILE A 160 -1.77 15.94 8.71
CA ILE A 160 -2.79 14.99 8.30
C ILE A 160 -2.27 14.20 7.11
N ASN A 161 -2.31 12.88 7.22
CA ASN A 161 -2.02 11.94 6.14
C ASN A 161 -3.33 11.27 5.72
N LEU A 162 -3.68 11.40 4.45
CA LEU A 162 -4.92 10.90 3.89
C LEU A 162 -4.65 9.78 2.89
N LYS A 163 -5.51 8.76 2.92
CA LYS A 163 -5.65 7.77 1.86
C LYS A 163 -6.95 8.03 1.12
N LEU A 164 -6.87 8.10 -0.18
CA LEU A 164 -7.99 8.42 -1.06
C LEU A 164 -8.30 7.21 -1.95
N LYS A 165 -9.59 6.93 -2.16
CA LYS A 165 -10.07 5.92 -3.11
C LYS A 165 -11.34 6.43 -3.76
N ILE A 166 -11.38 6.46 -5.09
CA ILE A 166 -12.62 6.68 -5.84
C ILE A 166 -13.39 5.36 -5.93
N SER A 167 -14.66 5.42 -5.60
CA SER A 167 -15.63 4.34 -5.78
C SER A 167 -16.96 4.91 -6.21
N ASN A 168 -17.45 4.48 -7.34
CA ASN A 168 -18.67 5.01 -7.96
C ASN A 168 -18.61 6.56 -8.08
N LYS A 169 -19.57 7.26 -7.50
CA LYS A 169 -19.65 8.73 -7.46
C LYS A 169 -19.05 9.35 -6.19
N ASN A 170 -18.26 8.59 -5.45
CA ASN A 170 -17.75 9.02 -4.14
C ASN A 170 -16.23 8.93 -4.06
N ILE A 171 -15.67 9.74 -3.18
CA ILE A 171 -14.29 9.62 -2.71
C ILE A 171 -14.33 9.17 -1.27
N ILE A 172 -13.82 7.99 -1.00
CA ILE A 172 -13.64 7.48 0.35
C ILE A 172 -12.27 7.92 0.85
N VAL A 173 -12.24 8.46 2.06
CA VAL A 173 -11.04 9.02 2.68
C VAL A 173 -10.84 8.41 4.06
N SER A 174 -9.68 7.85 4.32
CA SER A 174 -9.23 7.47 5.66
C SER A 174 -8.01 8.28 6.08
N ASP A 175 -7.82 8.45 7.38
CA ASP A 175 -6.76 9.29 7.91
C ASP A 175 -5.92 8.65 9.02
N ASN A 176 -4.87 9.38 9.41
CA ASN A 176 -3.98 9.03 10.51
C ASN A 176 -4.52 9.42 11.91
N LEU A 177 -5.80 9.78 12.03
CA LEU A 177 -6.47 10.10 13.29
C LEU A 177 -7.58 9.11 13.64
N GLY A 178 -7.94 8.22 12.68
CA GLY A 178 -9.01 7.22 12.85
C GLY A 178 -10.36 7.65 12.30
N TYR A 179 -10.42 8.72 11.48
CA TYR A 179 -11.62 9.07 10.74
C TYR A 179 -11.67 8.38 9.39
N LEU A 180 -12.87 7.98 9.01
CA LEU A 180 -13.25 7.50 7.69
C LEU A 180 -14.45 8.32 7.24
N TYR A 181 -14.42 8.86 6.03
CA TYR A 181 -15.51 9.67 5.50
C TYR A 181 -15.63 9.53 3.98
N SER A 182 -16.82 9.85 3.47
CA SER A 182 -17.16 9.85 2.05
C SER A 182 -17.52 11.25 1.60
N LEU A 183 -16.97 11.65 0.47
CA LEU A 183 -17.30 12.89 -0.23
C LEU A 183 -17.93 12.56 -1.58
N GLU A 184 -18.92 13.33 -1.99
CA GLU A 184 -19.42 13.28 -3.35
C GLU A 184 -18.37 13.81 -4.32
N ILE A 185 -18.11 13.06 -5.39
CA ILE A 185 -16.99 13.35 -6.31
C ILE A 185 -17.18 14.68 -7.04
N ASP A 186 -18.43 15.05 -7.38
CA ASP A 186 -18.71 16.23 -8.19
C ASP A 186 -18.70 17.52 -7.39
N THR A 187 -19.25 17.51 -6.21
CA THR A 187 -19.45 18.71 -5.37
C THR A 187 -18.44 18.85 -4.23
N GLY A 188 -17.82 17.74 -3.80
CA GLY A 188 -17.00 17.68 -2.60
C GLY A 188 -17.82 17.72 -1.30
N ASN A 189 -19.14 17.59 -1.37
CA ASN A 189 -20.00 17.54 -0.19
C ASN A 189 -19.76 16.28 0.63
N LEU A 190 -19.84 16.42 1.95
CA LEU A 190 -19.72 15.30 2.88
C LEU A 190 -21.00 14.46 2.86
N ASN A 191 -20.89 13.17 2.48
CA ASN A 191 -21.99 12.23 2.57
C ASN A 191 -22.13 11.66 3.98
N TRP A 192 -21.04 11.13 4.51
CA TRP A 192 -20.98 10.61 5.87
C TRP A 192 -19.55 10.68 6.43
N ALA A 193 -19.42 10.65 7.76
CA ALA A 193 -18.15 10.55 8.45
C ALA A 193 -18.29 9.71 9.73
N LYS A 194 -17.31 8.85 9.98
CA LYS A 194 -17.22 7.97 11.15
C LYS A 194 -15.87 8.10 11.83
N ASN A 195 -15.88 8.01 13.15
CA ASN A 195 -14.64 7.97 13.95
C ASN A 195 -14.46 6.56 14.54
N TYR A 196 -13.39 5.88 14.13
CA TYR A 196 -13.02 4.55 14.61
C TYR A 196 -12.06 4.58 15.80
N GLY A 197 -11.63 5.76 16.24
CA GLY A 197 -10.83 6.00 17.43
C GLY A 197 -9.35 5.60 17.32
N VAL A 198 -8.97 4.82 16.30
CA VAL A 198 -7.59 4.36 16.08
C VAL A 198 -7.19 4.64 14.64
N PRO A 199 -5.99 5.23 14.39
CA PRO A 199 -5.51 5.54 13.06
C PRO A 199 -5.56 4.36 12.10
N PHE A 200 -6.02 4.60 10.86
CA PHE A 200 -5.88 3.64 9.78
C PHE A 200 -4.48 3.69 9.19
N ARG A 201 -3.92 2.52 8.90
CA ARG A 201 -2.56 2.38 8.36
C ARG A 201 -2.51 1.64 7.01
N SER A 202 -3.58 0.99 6.60
CA SER A 202 -3.66 0.37 5.28
C SER A 202 -4.15 1.34 4.22
N THR A 203 -3.86 1.01 2.94
CA THR A 203 -4.61 1.57 1.82
C THR A 203 -6.07 1.13 1.90
N ILE A 204 -6.95 1.93 1.30
CA ILE A 204 -8.38 1.61 1.22
C ILE A 204 -8.58 0.63 0.06
N LYS A 205 -9.25 -0.49 0.31
CA LYS A 205 -9.73 -1.38 -0.75
C LYS A 205 -11.24 -1.47 -0.69
N ILE A 206 -11.90 -1.46 -1.86
CA ILE A 206 -13.37 -1.47 -1.94
C ILE A 206 -13.80 -2.51 -2.98
N ARG A 207 -14.70 -3.41 -2.58
CA ARG A 207 -15.33 -4.39 -3.46
C ARG A 207 -16.69 -4.80 -2.91
N ASP A 208 -17.68 -4.96 -3.78
CA ASP A 208 -19.04 -5.39 -3.41
C ASP A 208 -19.63 -4.53 -2.27
N GLU A 209 -19.52 -3.21 -2.35
CA GLU A 209 -19.95 -2.24 -1.32
C GLU A 209 -19.34 -2.47 0.07
N ASN A 210 -18.17 -3.11 0.11
CA ASN A 210 -17.39 -3.30 1.33
C ASN A 210 -16.09 -2.51 1.23
N ILE A 211 -15.84 -1.67 2.23
CA ILE A 211 -14.55 -1.02 2.46
C ILE A 211 -13.74 -1.94 3.39
N PHE A 212 -12.54 -2.25 2.98
CA PHE A 212 -11.57 -3.04 3.75
C PHE A 212 -10.46 -2.14 4.26
N LEU A 213 -10.23 -2.17 5.59
CA LEU A 213 -9.22 -1.35 6.26
C LEU A 213 -8.56 -2.11 7.41
N LEU A 214 -7.29 -1.80 7.64
CA LEU A 214 -6.52 -2.24 8.80
C LEU A 214 -6.09 -1.01 9.59
N ASN A 215 -6.31 -1.02 10.91
CA ASN A 215 -5.88 0.08 11.76
C ASN A 215 -4.46 -0.14 12.34
N GLN A 216 -3.96 0.84 13.07
CA GLN A 216 -2.63 0.83 13.69
C GLN A 216 -2.43 -0.35 14.67
N ASN A 217 -3.50 -0.85 15.28
CA ASN A 217 -3.47 -1.98 16.22
C ASN A 217 -3.65 -3.34 15.52
N ASN A 218 -3.49 -3.39 14.19
CA ASN A 218 -3.71 -4.59 13.36
C ASN A 218 -5.16 -5.14 13.40
N LYS A 219 -6.13 -4.33 13.80
CA LYS A 219 -7.54 -4.70 13.73
C LYS A 219 -8.06 -4.49 12.31
N PHE A 220 -8.60 -5.53 11.73
CA PHE A 220 -9.19 -5.52 10.40
C PHE A 220 -10.67 -5.15 10.47
N TYR A 221 -11.15 -4.42 9.46
CA TYR A 221 -12.53 -3.98 9.35
C TYR A 221 -13.10 -4.26 7.97
N ILE A 222 -14.36 -4.71 7.96
CA ILE A 222 -15.26 -4.65 6.81
C ILE A 222 -16.34 -3.63 7.14
N ILE A 223 -16.42 -2.59 6.32
CA ILE A 223 -17.26 -1.42 6.55
C ILE A 223 -18.19 -1.26 5.35
N ASN A 224 -19.43 -0.87 5.58
CA ASN A 224 -20.38 -0.57 4.52
C ASN A 224 -19.99 0.73 3.81
N GLU A 225 -19.87 0.69 2.50
CA GLU A 225 -19.47 1.86 1.69
C GLU A 225 -20.52 2.97 1.71
N ARG A 226 -21.82 2.64 1.84
CA ARG A 226 -22.92 3.60 1.71
C ARG A 226 -23.02 4.57 2.89
N ASP A 227 -22.76 4.07 4.10
CA ASP A 227 -22.99 4.81 5.35
C ASP A 227 -21.80 4.84 6.31
N GLY A 228 -20.73 4.11 5.97
CA GLY A 228 -19.55 3.98 6.81
C GLY A 228 -19.77 3.16 8.08
N GLU A 229 -20.86 2.40 8.19
CA GLU A 229 -21.10 1.55 9.35
C GLU A 229 -20.26 0.26 9.31
N LYS A 230 -19.76 -0.13 10.47
CA LYS A 230 -19.01 -1.37 10.61
C LYS A 230 -19.91 -2.58 10.41
N LYS A 231 -19.69 -3.36 9.36
CA LYS A 231 -20.35 -4.67 9.15
C LYS A 231 -19.74 -5.74 10.04
N THR A 232 -18.42 -5.77 10.14
CA THR A 232 -17.68 -6.69 11.01
C THR A 232 -16.25 -6.22 11.23
N SER A 233 -15.61 -6.75 12.25
CA SER A 233 -14.17 -6.56 12.48
C SER A 233 -13.61 -7.78 13.20
N PHE A 234 -12.32 -8.02 13.06
CA PHE A 234 -11.62 -8.99 13.90
C PHE A 234 -10.26 -8.45 14.33
N GLU A 235 -9.81 -8.93 15.46
CA GLU A 235 -8.51 -8.63 16.00
C GLU A 235 -7.55 -9.74 15.60
N THR A 236 -6.43 -9.35 15.01
CA THR A 236 -5.31 -10.26 14.81
C THR A 236 -4.62 -10.51 16.15
N PHE A 237 -3.53 -11.27 16.16
CA PHE A 237 -2.76 -11.47 17.39
C PHE A 237 -2.45 -10.13 18.07
N PRO A 238 -2.69 -10.02 19.38
CA PRO A 238 -2.34 -8.83 20.13
C PRO A 238 -0.85 -8.54 19.99
N SER A 239 -0.51 -7.35 19.58
CA SER A 239 0.85 -6.87 19.50
C SER A 239 0.98 -5.59 20.30
N ILE A 240 2.04 -5.49 21.11
CA ILE A 240 2.45 -4.26 21.77
C ILE A 240 2.99 -3.27 20.71
N LEU A 241 3.51 -3.81 19.60
CA LEU A 241 4.05 -3.01 18.50
C LEU A 241 2.93 -2.45 17.65
N LYS A 242 2.80 -1.14 17.66
CA LYS A 242 1.88 -0.42 16.79
C LYS A 242 2.52 -0.26 15.42
N SER A 243 1.74 -0.41 14.36
CA SER A 243 2.20 -0.10 13.01
C SER A 243 2.33 1.41 12.83
N GLU A 244 3.55 1.93 12.78
CA GLU A 244 3.81 3.31 12.39
C GLU A 244 3.93 3.44 10.86
N LEU A 245 4.30 2.34 10.20
CA LEU A 245 4.42 2.28 8.75
C LEU A 245 3.10 1.85 8.11
N GLU A 246 2.95 2.24 6.87
CA GLU A 246 1.82 1.84 6.06
C GLU A 246 1.80 0.32 5.89
N THR A 247 0.66 -0.29 6.18
CA THR A 247 0.43 -1.71 5.95
C THR A 247 -0.22 -1.92 4.59
N SER A 248 0.06 -3.03 3.97
CA SER A 248 -0.46 -3.33 2.65
C SER A 248 -1.60 -4.33 2.70
N MET A 249 -2.51 -4.18 1.75
CA MET A 249 -3.64 -5.06 1.54
C MET A 249 -3.86 -5.26 0.04
N SER A 250 -4.22 -6.47 -0.36
CA SER A 250 -4.51 -6.83 -1.75
C SER A 250 -5.69 -7.78 -1.81
N LEU A 251 -6.44 -7.73 -2.90
CA LEU A 251 -7.51 -8.69 -3.20
C LEU A 251 -7.13 -9.46 -4.45
N ASP A 252 -7.55 -10.72 -4.52
CA ASP A 252 -7.53 -11.42 -5.79
C ASP A 252 -8.62 -10.88 -6.73
N THR A 253 -8.45 -11.11 -8.01
CA THR A 253 -9.35 -10.57 -9.04
C THR A 253 -10.56 -11.47 -9.30
N TYR A 254 -10.51 -12.75 -8.90
CA TYR A 254 -11.51 -13.76 -9.27
C TYR A 254 -12.21 -14.43 -8.07
N MET A 255 -11.46 -14.63 -6.99
CA MET A 255 -11.90 -15.41 -5.85
C MET A 255 -12.19 -14.52 -4.66
N ASN A 256 -12.99 -14.34 -3.92
CA ASN A 256 -13.27 -13.43 -2.81
C ASN A 256 -12.21 -13.45 -1.69
N ASN A 257 -10.93 -13.62 -2.05
CA ASN A 257 -9.83 -13.65 -1.10
C ASN A 257 -9.20 -12.27 -0.94
N LEU A 258 -8.86 -11.95 0.29
CA LEU A 258 -8.17 -10.74 0.68
C LEU A 258 -6.91 -11.13 1.44
N TYR A 259 -5.81 -10.45 1.11
CA TYR A 259 -4.50 -10.65 1.69
C TYR A 259 -4.06 -9.38 2.41
N PHE A 260 -3.63 -9.50 3.65
CA PHE A 260 -3.07 -8.37 4.40
C PHE A 260 -1.97 -8.82 5.34
N ILE A 261 -1.06 -7.91 5.70
CA ILE A 261 0.04 -8.18 6.60
C ILE A 261 -0.04 -7.26 7.82
N THR A 262 0.24 -7.83 8.99
CA THR A 262 0.27 -7.08 10.26
C THR A 262 1.63 -6.42 10.49
N SER A 263 1.70 -5.50 11.45
CA SER A 263 2.95 -4.88 11.91
C SER A 263 3.92 -5.85 12.55
N THR A 264 3.47 -7.07 12.85
CA THR A 264 4.27 -8.16 13.41
C THR A 264 4.67 -9.21 12.38
N GLY A 265 4.36 -8.97 11.09
CA GLY A 265 4.81 -9.83 9.99
C GLY A 265 3.95 -11.05 9.73
N GLN A 266 2.73 -11.10 10.26
CA GLN A 266 1.78 -12.16 9.92
C GLN A 266 1.01 -11.79 8.67
N LEU A 267 1.12 -12.60 7.62
CA LEU A 267 0.39 -12.50 6.37
C LEU A 267 -0.85 -13.39 6.44
N TYR A 268 -2.00 -12.78 6.32
CA TYR A 268 -3.32 -13.44 6.35
C TYR A 268 -3.89 -13.56 4.94
N SER A 269 -4.52 -14.69 4.65
CA SER A 269 -5.46 -14.86 3.56
C SER A 269 -6.83 -15.19 4.12
N ILE A 270 -7.81 -14.35 3.82
CA ILE A 270 -9.19 -14.54 4.27
C ILE A 270 -10.15 -14.51 3.08
N ASN A 271 -11.21 -15.29 3.13
CA ASN A 271 -12.34 -15.09 2.25
C ASN A 271 -13.28 -14.08 2.89
N TYR A 272 -13.40 -12.88 2.31
CA TYR A 272 -14.16 -11.79 2.93
C TYR A 272 -15.69 -12.00 2.88
N LYS A 273 -16.22 -12.85 1.99
CA LYS A 273 -17.65 -13.18 1.93
C LYS A 273 -18.05 -14.20 2.99
N THR A 274 -17.31 -15.31 3.06
CA THR A 274 -17.57 -16.36 4.06
C THR A 274 -16.99 -16.03 5.42
N ARG A 275 -16.07 -15.07 5.49
CA ARG A 275 -15.35 -14.64 6.70
C ARG A 275 -14.46 -15.72 7.29
N ASN A 276 -13.98 -16.63 6.44
CA ASN A 276 -13.09 -17.70 6.85
C ASN A 276 -11.64 -17.33 6.63
N LEU A 277 -10.78 -17.74 7.55
CA LEU A 277 -9.34 -17.78 7.35
C LEU A 277 -9.01 -18.93 6.40
N ASN A 278 -8.35 -18.61 5.26
CA ASN A 278 -7.86 -19.65 4.35
C ASN A 278 -6.51 -20.19 4.86
N TRP A 279 -5.58 -19.29 5.16
CA TRP A 279 -4.27 -19.61 5.70
C TRP A 279 -3.60 -18.38 6.36
N LEU A 280 -2.61 -18.66 7.20
CA LEU A 280 -1.78 -17.68 7.89
C LEU A 280 -0.31 -18.06 7.74
N LEU A 281 0.54 -17.11 7.34
CA LEU A 281 1.97 -17.28 7.23
C LEU A 281 2.70 -16.23 8.08
N ASN A 282 3.61 -16.66 8.96
CA ASN A 282 4.42 -15.75 9.75
C ASN A 282 5.75 -15.47 9.05
N LEU A 283 5.95 -14.22 8.62
CA LEU A 283 7.16 -13.73 7.95
C LEU A 283 8.05 -12.91 8.89
N SER A 284 7.71 -12.83 10.18
CA SER A 284 8.57 -12.17 11.17
C SER A 284 9.80 -13.02 11.48
N MET A 285 10.99 -12.42 11.43
CA MET A 285 12.16 -13.02 12.03
C MET A 285 12.30 -12.48 13.45
N THR A 286 12.25 -13.34 14.44
CA THR A 286 12.66 -13.03 15.82
C THR A 286 14.19 -13.01 15.87
N ASN A 287 14.80 -11.87 15.58
CA ASN A 287 16.21 -11.66 15.90
C ASN A 287 16.37 -11.57 17.42
N LYS A 288 16.82 -12.65 18.06
CA LYS A 288 17.31 -12.59 19.46
C LYS A 288 18.57 -11.71 19.48
N GLY A 289 18.48 -10.51 20.03
CA GLY A 289 19.63 -9.69 20.42
C GLY A 289 19.97 -8.47 19.58
N GLN A 290 19.13 -8.02 18.66
CA GLN A 290 19.25 -6.70 18.04
C GLN A 290 17.99 -5.90 18.26
N ASP A 291 18.15 -4.56 18.41
CA ASP A 291 17.07 -3.59 18.60
C ASP A 291 15.83 -3.95 17.78
N GLU A 292 14.66 -3.88 18.39
CA GLU A 292 13.34 -4.13 17.81
C GLU A 292 13.18 -3.22 16.57
N LYS A 293 13.67 -3.68 15.43
CA LYS A 293 13.44 -2.98 14.16
C LYS A 293 12.00 -3.20 13.78
N PHE A 294 11.27 -2.12 13.65
CA PHE A 294 9.88 -2.14 13.16
C PHE A 294 9.78 -2.97 11.90
N PHE A 295 8.83 -3.90 11.89
CA PHE A 295 8.50 -4.66 10.70
C PHE A 295 7.87 -3.73 9.66
N PHE A 296 8.30 -3.83 8.41
CA PHE A 296 7.67 -3.16 7.29
C PHE A 296 7.51 -4.12 6.11
N SER A 297 6.61 -3.81 5.20
CA SER A 297 6.47 -4.50 3.94
C SER A 297 6.33 -3.53 2.76
N SER A 298 6.70 -4.00 1.56
CA SER A 298 6.24 -3.37 0.33
C SER A 298 4.72 -3.60 0.17
N PRO A 299 4.04 -2.91 -0.76
CA PRO A 299 2.70 -3.30 -1.16
C PRO A 299 2.65 -4.79 -1.52
N ILE A 300 1.62 -5.49 -1.00
CA ILE A 300 1.32 -6.87 -1.38
C ILE A 300 0.76 -6.83 -2.79
N ILE A 301 1.35 -7.57 -3.72
CA ILE A 301 0.87 -7.66 -5.10
C ILE A 301 0.34 -9.07 -5.33
N TYR A 302 -0.92 -9.15 -5.78
CA TYR A 302 -1.49 -10.41 -6.28
C TYR A 302 -1.39 -10.44 -7.80
N LYS A 303 -0.87 -11.53 -8.37
CA LYS A 303 -0.82 -11.78 -9.81
C LYS A 303 -0.70 -13.27 -10.09
N ASP A 304 -1.58 -13.79 -10.96
CA ASP A 304 -1.54 -15.18 -11.46
C ASP A 304 -1.39 -16.22 -10.32
N ASP A 305 -2.32 -16.19 -9.35
CA ASP A 305 -2.36 -17.05 -8.17
C ASP A 305 -1.10 -17.02 -7.28
N LYS A 306 -0.36 -15.93 -7.35
CA LYS A 306 0.81 -15.67 -6.53
C LYS A 306 0.70 -14.33 -5.81
N ILE A 307 1.27 -14.31 -4.62
CA ILE A 307 1.46 -13.11 -3.83
C ILE A 307 2.94 -12.78 -3.84
N PHE A 308 3.24 -11.52 -4.11
CA PHE A 308 4.59 -10.99 -4.06
C PHE A 308 4.67 -9.87 -3.05
N LEU A 309 5.62 -9.96 -2.14
CA LEU A 309 5.90 -8.87 -1.19
C LEU A 309 7.35 -8.91 -0.73
N SER A 310 7.82 -7.75 -0.30
CA SER A 310 9.11 -7.62 0.40
C SER A 310 8.85 -7.20 1.84
N THR A 311 9.59 -7.77 2.77
CA THR A 311 9.55 -7.43 4.19
C THR A 311 10.83 -6.70 4.60
N SER A 312 10.96 -6.40 5.89
CA SER A 312 12.20 -5.85 6.48
C SER A 312 13.42 -6.77 6.31
N VAL A 313 13.22 -8.04 5.95
CA VAL A 313 14.27 -9.06 5.85
C VAL A 313 14.45 -9.58 4.45
N SER A 314 13.40 -10.09 3.84
CA SER A 314 13.42 -10.82 2.57
C SER A 314 12.28 -10.42 1.65
N THR A 315 12.40 -10.78 0.40
CA THR A 315 11.35 -10.69 -0.61
C THR A 315 10.89 -12.09 -0.98
N TYR A 316 9.59 -12.26 -1.15
CA TYR A 316 8.91 -13.53 -1.31
C TYR A 316 8.02 -13.57 -2.54
N SER A 317 7.93 -14.75 -3.15
CA SER A 317 6.77 -15.19 -3.92
C SER A 317 6.08 -16.31 -3.15
N ILE A 318 4.78 -16.18 -2.96
CA ILE A 318 3.96 -17.07 -2.13
C ILE A 318 2.79 -17.56 -2.98
N ASN A 319 2.46 -18.83 -2.89
CA ASN A 319 1.26 -19.38 -3.50
C ASN A 319 0.02 -18.81 -2.80
N ALA A 320 -0.86 -18.15 -3.56
CA ALA A 320 -2.01 -17.45 -3.01
C ALA A 320 -3.09 -18.40 -2.44
N THR A 321 -3.15 -19.65 -2.92
CA THR A 321 -4.15 -20.62 -2.51
C THR A 321 -3.85 -21.23 -1.13
N ASN A 322 -2.57 -21.55 -0.86
CA ASN A 322 -2.19 -22.31 0.33
C ASN A 322 -1.12 -21.65 1.22
N GLY A 323 -0.60 -20.48 0.84
CA GLY A 323 0.41 -19.76 1.60
C GLY A 323 1.83 -20.36 1.53
N ALA A 324 2.09 -21.34 0.68
CA ALA A 324 3.42 -21.92 0.51
C ALA A 324 4.38 -20.94 -0.15
N ILE A 325 5.60 -20.84 0.36
CA ILE A 325 6.64 -19.99 -0.23
C ILE A 325 7.16 -20.68 -1.48
N ASN A 326 6.99 -20.05 -2.66
CA ASN A 326 7.55 -20.52 -3.92
C ASN A 326 9.05 -20.24 -4.00
N TRP A 327 9.47 -19.04 -3.64
CA TRP A 327 10.86 -18.63 -3.53
C TRP A 327 11.02 -17.44 -2.57
N GLU A 328 12.23 -17.32 -2.04
CA GLU A 328 12.66 -16.25 -1.15
C GLU A 328 14.04 -15.74 -1.56
N ILE A 329 14.26 -14.43 -1.45
CA ILE A 329 15.59 -13.81 -1.62
C ILE A 329 15.84 -12.84 -0.44
N PRO A 330 17.05 -12.84 0.17
CA PRO A 330 17.39 -11.96 1.28
C PRO A 330 17.63 -10.51 0.81
N PHE A 331 16.59 -9.89 0.29
CA PHE A 331 16.56 -8.51 -0.16
C PHE A 331 15.32 -7.81 0.37
N SER A 332 15.51 -6.67 1.00
CA SER A 332 14.49 -5.90 1.71
C SER A 332 14.22 -4.57 1.02
N THR A 333 12.96 -4.29 0.75
CA THR A 333 12.49 -2.99 0.26
C THR A 333 11.05 -2.71 0.70
N TYR A 334 10.70 -1.42 0.86
CA TYR A 334 9.31 -0.99 1.01
C TYR A 334 8.73 -0.44 -0.30
N ILE A 335 9.56 -0.31 -1.33
CA ILE A 335 9.15 0.19 -2.65
C ILE A 335 8.39 -0.91 -3.37
N ARG A 336 7.24 -0.56 -3.98
CA ARG A 336 6.48 -1.50 -4.80
C ARG A 336 7.35 -2.05 -5.93
N PRO A 337 7.51 -3.38 -6.05
CA PRO A 337 8.24 -3.99 -7.14
C PRO A 337 7.48 -3.85 -8.47
N VAL A 338 8.23 -3.96 -9.57
CA VAL A 338 7.68 -4.15 -10.92
C VAL A 338 7.63 -5.64 -11.22
N ILE A 339 6.47 -6.11 -11.65
CA ILE A 339 6.25 -7.53 -11.97
C ILE A 339 5.77 -7.65 -13.41
N THR A 340 6.35 -8.59 -14.13
CA THR A 340 5.88 -9.07 -15.44
C THR A 340 5.79 -10.59 -15.42
N ASP A 341 5.36 -11.22 -16.51
CA ASP A 341 5.28 -12.68 -16.58
C ASP A 341 6.65 -13.35 -16.40
N ASN A 342 7.73 -12.66 -16.79
CA ASN A 342 9.09 -13.21 -16.78
C ASN A 342 10.02 -12.54 -15.77
N PHE A 343 9.72 -11.30 -15.35
CA PHE A 343 10.65 -10.48 -14.58
C PHE A 343 10.02 -9.95 -13.30
N PHE A 344 10.82 -9.91 -12.26
CA PHE A 344 10.49 -9.31 -10.99
C PHE A 344 11.60 -8.33 -10.60
N ILE A 345 11.32 -7.03 -10.66
CA ILE A 345 12.32 -5.97 -10.52
C ILE A 345 12.12 -5.26 -9.19
N LEU A 346 13.17 -5.25 -8.39
CA LEU A 346 13.22 -4.66 -7.05
C LEU A 346 14.24 -3.54 -6.99
N THR A 347 14.05 -2.61 -6.08
CA THR A 347 15.07 -1.62 -5.73
C THR A 347 15.07 -1.31 -4.24
N SER A 348 16.25 -1.06 -3.69
CA SER A 348 16.39 -0.41 -2.40
C SER A 348 16.43 1.12 -2.56
N LYS A 349 16.14 1.84 -1.48
CA LYS A 349 16.17 3.31 -1.49
C LYS A 349 17.56 3.91 -1.83
N ASP A 350 18.61 3.16 -1.60
CA ASP A 350 20.02 3.52 -1.88
C ASP A 350 20.46 3.14 -3.30
N GLY A 351 19.52 2.73 -4.16
CA GLY A 351 19.73 2.55 -5.59
C GLY A 351 20.34 1.21 -6.00
N PHE A 352 20.27 0.20 -5.15
CA PHE A 352 20.59 -1.15 -5.56
C PHE A 352 19.37 -1.79 -6.22
N VAL A 353 19.47 -2.12 -7.50
CA VAL A 353 18.37 -2.68 -8.30
C VAL A 353 18.67 -4.13 -8.63
N LEU A 354 17.67 -4.99 -8.52
CA LEU A 354 17.70 -6.40 -8.89
C LEU A 354 16.63 -6.69 -9.93
N ASN A 355 16.97 -7.52 -10.91
CA ASN A 355 16.01 -8.18 -11.77
C ASN A 355 16.08 -9.68 -11.55
N LEU A 356 14.95 -10.28 -11.20
CA LEU A 356 14.82 -11.72 -10.94
C LEU A 356 13.93 -12.34 -12.00
N ASP A 357 14.13 -13.61 -12.25
CA ASP A 357 13.13 -14.46 -12.88
C ASP A 357 11.91 -14.55 -11.95
N SER A 358 10.73 -14.15 -12.42
CA SER A 358 9.51 -14.04 -11.59
C SER A 358 9.01 -15.38 -11.08
N LYS A 359 9.35 -16.49 -11.78
CA LYS A 359 8.88 -17.85 -11.44
C LYS A 359 9.78 -18.52 -10.41
N THR A 360 11.09 -18.32 -10.54
CA THR A 360 12.11 -19.06 -9.77
C THR A 360 12.81 -18.21 -8.70
N GLY A 361 12.70 -16.87 -8.76
CA GLY A 361 13.44 -15.96 -7.89
C GLY A 361 14.94 -15.87 -8.20
N LYS A 362 15.42 -16.52 -9.30
CA LYS A 362 16.83 -16.47 -9.69
C LYS A 362 17.20 -15.06 -10.13
N VAL A 363 18.33 -14.54 -9.61
CA VAL A 363 18.85 -13.22 -10.02
C VAL A 363 19.37 -13.30 -11.46
N LEU A 364 18.78 -12.48 -12.31
CA LEU A 364 19.17 -12.32 -13.72
C LEU A 364 20.28 -11.27 -13.86
N TRP A 365 20.12 -10.15 -13.18
CA TRP A 365 21.15 -9.13 -12.99
C TRP A 365 20.88 -8.32 -11.72
N SER A 366 21.94 -7.70 -11.19
CA SER A 366 21.84 -6.79 -10.07
C SER A 366 22.89 -5.69 -10.16
N LYS A 367 22.54 -4.46 -9.81
CA LYS A 367 23.39 -3.30 -9.99
C LYS A 367 23.12 -2.19 -8.98
N ASN A 368 24.16 -1.53 -8.53
CA ASN A 368 24.03 -0.28 -7.79
C ASN A 368 24.12 0.91 -8.76
N LEU A 369 22.99 1.59 -8.97
CA LEU A 369 22.86 2.70 -9.93
C LEU A 369 23.77 3.89 -9.60
N PHE A 370 24.07 4.11 -8.32
CA PHE A 370 24.83 5.28 -7.86
C PHE A 370 26.33 5.01 -7.81
N LYS A 371 26.78 3.74 -7.74
CA LYS A 371 28.20 3.38 -7.78
C LYS A 371 28.78 3.43 -9.18
N THR A 372 28.02 2.98 -10.16
CA THR A 372 28.50 2.80 -11.55
C THR A 372 28.53 4.09 -12.35
N ASN A 373 27.83 5.13 -11.94
CA ASN A 373 27.75 6.38 -12.68
C ASN A 373 28.30 7.56 -11.86
N LYS A 374 29.51 8.01 -12.20
CA LYS A 374 30.18 9.15 -11.52
C LYS A 374 29.38 10.47 -11.58
N LYS A 375 28.49 10.64 -12.58
CA LYS A 375 27.64 11.82 -12.76
C LYS A 375 26.37 11.79 -11.89
N ILE A 376 25.96 10.59 -11.46
CA ILE A 376 24.72 10.36 -10.71
C ILE A 376 25.08 10.02 -9.26
N LYS A 377 25.22 11.04 -8.43
CA LYS A 377 25.51 10.86 -6.99
C LYS A 377 24.21 10.84 -6.20
N GLN A 378 24.04 9.86 -5.31
CA GLN A 378 22.86 9.75 -4.44
C GLN A 378 22.57 11.04 -3.66
N ARG A 379 23.61 11.72 -3.14
CA ARG A 379 23.46 13.00 -2.43
C ARG A 379 22.72 14.07 -3.27
N LYS A 380 22.93 14.08 -4.60
CA LYS A 380 22.28 15.04 -5.51
C LYS A 380 20.87 14.60 -5.90
N ILE A 381 20.72 13.31 -6.17
CA ILE A 381 19.49 12.75 -6.76
C ILE A 381 18.46 12.39 -5.69
N GLY A 382 18.92 12.03 -4.49
CA GLY A 382 18.08 11.54 -3.41
C GLY A 382 17.93 10.03 -3.41
N SER A 383 17.06 9.53 -2.56
CA SER A 383 16.69 8.12 -2.48
C SER A 383 15.65 7.77 -3.53
N ILE A 384 15.68 6.56 -4.05
CA ILE A 384 14.61 6.04 -4.92
C ILE A 384 13.34 5.89 -4.09
N THR A 385 12.20 6.29 -4.67
CA THR A 385 10.89 6.31 -3.99
C THR A 385 9.85 5.44 -4.67
N SER A 386 9.94 5.25 -5.99
CA SER A 386 9.02 4.37 -6.73
C SER A 386 9.67 3.78 -7.97
N LEU A 387 9.08 2.69 -8.47
CA LEU A 387 9.36 2.07 -9.75
C LEU A 387 8.08 1.88 -10.56
N LEU A 388 8.16 2.15 -11.86
CA LEU A 388 7.14 1.82 -12.85
C LEU A 388 7.79 1.22 -14.09
N LEU A 389 7.09 0.33 -14.77
CA LEU A 389 7.51 -0.17 -16.08
C LEU A 389 6.77 0.61 -17.16
N VAL A 390 7.51 1.34 -17.98
CA VAL A 390 6.96 2.25 -18.99
C VAL A 390 7.69 2.09 -20.31
N SER A 391 6.97 1.85 -21.42
CA SER A 391 7.50 1.78 -22.79
C SER A 391 8.88 1.11 -22.87
N ASN A 392 8.96 -0.12 -22.32
CA ASN A 392 10.19 -0.96 -22.28
C ASN A 392 11.35 -0.40 -21.45
N LYS A 393 11.08 0.48 -20.49
CA LYS A 393 12.05 1.03 -19.55
C LYS A 393 11.51 0.97 -18.12
N ILE A 394 12.40 0.92 -17.16
CA ILE A 394 12.07 1.11 -15.75
C ILE A 394 12.19 2.61 -15.47
N LEU A 395 11.09 3.23 -15.09
CA LEU A 395 11.05 4.59 -14.55
C LEU A 395 11.21 4.51 -13.03
N ALA A 396 12.28 5.08 -12.51
CA ALA A 396 12.47 5.28 -11.09
C ALA A 396 12.34 6.76 -10.75
N SER A 397 11.54 7.10 -9.72
CA SER A 397 11.50 8.43 -9.15
C SER A 397 12.38 8.54 -7.92
N THR A 398 12.78 9.77 -7.57
CA THR A 398 13.62 10.00 -6.40
C THR A 398 13.10 11.13 -5.52
N SER A 399 13.44 11.09 -4.23
CA SER A 399 13.00 12.08 -3.24
C SER A 399 13.38 13.53 -3.61
N ASN A 400 14.47 13.73 -4.32
CA ASN A 400 14.92 15.07 -4.75
C ASN A 400 14.32 15.50 -6.10
N GLY A 401 13.29 14.81 -6.60
CA GLY A 401 12.54 15.20 -7.80
C GLY A 401 13.24 14.90 -9.11
N PHE A 402 13.95 13.77 -9.19
CA PHE A 402 14.50 13.27 -10.44
C PHE A 402 13.72 12.06 -10.94
N PHE A 403 13.69 11.91 -12.26
CA PHE A 403 13.33 10.69 -12.96
C PHE A 403 14.59 10.03 -13.51
N LEU A 404 14.71 8.70 -13.31
CA LEU A 404 15.75 7.86 -13.88
C LEU A 404 15.08 6.86 -14.81
N PHE A 405 15.53 6.78 -16.05
CA PHE A 405 15.10 5.77 -17.00
C PHE A 405 16.19 4.71 -17.11
N ILE A 406 15.83 3.48 -16.77
CA ILE A 406 16.76 2.36 -16.62
C ILE A 406 16.38 1.29 -17.63
N ASP A 407 17.37 0.72 -18.31
CA ASP A 407 17.18 -0.43 -19.18
C ASP A 407 16.83 -1.67 -18.35
N TYR A 408 15.68 -2.29 -18.62
CA TYR A 408 15.27 -3.51 -17.92
C TYR A 408 16.17 -4.72 -18.22
N LYS A 409 16.91 -4.69 -19.33
CA LYS A 409 17.75 -5.81 -19.79
C LYS A 409 19.04 -5.94 -19.00
N ASP A 410 19.68 -4.83 -18.62
CA ASP A 410 20.99 -4.85 -17.97
C ASP A 410 21.14 -3.87 -16.79
N GLY A 411 20.07 -3.13 -16.45
CA GLY A 411 20.07 -2.18 -15.35
C GLY A 411 20.88 -0.90 -15.59
N LYS A 412 21.27 -0.59 -16.83
CA LYS A 412 21.97 0.66 -17.13
C LYS A 412 20.99 1.84 -17.12
N ILE A 413 21.44 2.97 -16.58
CA ILE A 413 20.69 4.22 -16.70
C ILE A 413 20.81 4.72 -18.12
N ILE A 414 19.69 4.74 -18.85
CA ILE A 414 19.60 5.26 -20.23
C ILE A 414 19.62 6.79 -20.20
N ASN A 415 18.83 7.37 -19.29
CA ASN A 415 18.68 8.82 -19.16
C ASN A 415 18.24 9.17 -17.75
N TYR A 416 18.44 10.43 -17.35
CA TYR A 416 17.88 10.99 -16.13
C TYR A 416 17.58 12.48 -16.30
N ALA A 417 16.56 12.97 -15.63
CA ALA A 417 16.15 14.36 -15.68
C ALA A 417 15.68 14.86 -14.32
N LYS A 418 15.96 16.12 -14.02
CA LYS A 418 15.39 16.80 -12.86
C LYS A 418 14.00 17.34 -13.23
N ALA A 419 12.96 16.69 -12.70
CA ALA A 419 11.56 17.05 -12.94
C ALA A 419 11.07 18.19 -12.03
N SER A 420 11.50 18.22 -10.76
CA SER A 420 11.16 19.32 -9.84
C SER A 420 12.35 19.76 -9.00
N LYS A 421 12.54 21.08 -8.88
CA LYS A 421 13.52 21.67 -7.95
C LYS A 421 13.10 21.51 -6.48
N ALA A 422 11.81 21.40 -6.23
CA ALA A 422 11.23 21.26 -4.89
C ALA A 422 11.27 19.81 -4.35
N GLY A 423 11.57 18.83 -5.20
CA GLY A 423 11.34 17.41 -4.89
C GLY A 423 9.89 17.02 -5.14
N PHE A 424 9.55 15.76 -4.86
CA PHE A 424 8.19 15.26 -5.02
C PHE A 424 7.46 15.15 -3.68
N PHE A 425 6.20 15.55 -3.68
CA PHE A 425 5.27 15.29 -2.58
C PHE A 425 4.65 13.89 -2.72
N SER A 426 4.34 13.49 -3.95
CA SER A 426 3.74 12.19 -4.28
C SER A 426 4.67 11.35 -5.15
N ASN A 427 4.39 10.05 -5.25
CA ASN A 427 4.95 9.22 -6.32
C ASN A 427 4.31 9.56 -7.67
N PRO A 428 5.04 9.39 -8.79
CA PRO A 428 4.49 9.56 -10.13
C PRO A 428 3.56 8.42 -10.52
N ILE A 429 2.59 8.73 -11.35
CA ILE A 429 1.69 7.78 -12.01
C ILE A 429 1.69 8.03 -13.53
N ILE A 430 1.21 7.04 -14.29
CA ILE A 430 1.05 7.17 -15.75
C ILE A 430 -0.43 7.13 -16.10
N VAL A 431 -0.90 8.20 -16.73
CA VAL A 431 -2.25 8.32 -17.28
C VAL A 431 -2.15 8.98 -18.64
N ASP A 432 -2.90 8.48 -19.62
CA ASP A 432 -2.92 8.95 -21.00
C ASP A 432 -1.52 9.13 -21.60
N LYS A 433 -0.65 8.12 -21.36
CA LYS A 433 0.74 8.08 -21.82
C LYS A 433 1.64 9.19 -21.27
N LYS A 434 1.23 9.86 -20.18
CA LYS A 434 1.95 10.97 -19.54
C LYS A 434 2.26 10.65 -18.10
N ILE A 435 3.39 11.16 -17.61
CA ILE A 435 3.75 11.11 -16.18
C ILE A 435 3.05 12.26 -15.47
N HIS A 436 2.29 11.94 -14.42
CA HIS A 436 1.67 12.89 -13.52
C HIS A 436 2.28 12.77 -12.13
N VAL A 437 2.62 13.91 -11.51
CA VAL A 437 3.20 13.95 -10.16
C VAL A 437 2.87 15.26 -9.47
N VAL A 438 2.78 15.24 -8.14
CA VAL A 438 2.64 16.46 -7.32
C VAL A 438 3.99 16.76 -6.68
N ASP A 439 4.49 17.99 -6.84
CA ASP A 439 5.73 18.43 -6.21
C ASP A 439 5.52 18.92 -4.76
N ASN A 440 6.61 19.13 -3.99
CA ASN A 440 6.54 19.60 -2.60
C ASN A 440 5.99 21.03 -2.44
N ASN A 441 5.85 21.77 -3.53
CA ASN A 441 5.12 23.04 -3.55
C ASN A 441 3.63 22.85 -3.83
N LEU A 442 3.15 21.61 -3.89
CA LEU A 442 1.78 21.22 -4.23
C LEU A 442 1.35 21.78 -5.59
N ARG A 443 2.18 21.53 -6.59
CA ARG A 443 1.91 21.80 -7.99
C ARG A 443 1.79 20.48 -8.73
N ILE A 444 0.78 20.38 -9.58
CA ILE A 444 0.65 19.27 -10.53
C ILE A 444 1.65 19.50 -11.66
N LEU A 445 2.47 18.51 -11.92
CA LEU A 445 3.42 18.48 -13.04
C LEU A 445 3.03 17.33 -13.96
N ILE A 446 2.96 17.60 -15.28
CA ILE A 446 2.66 16.60 -16.30
C ILE A 446 3.80 16.61 -17.32
N PHE A 447 4.35 15.44 -17.60
CA PHE A 447 5.43 15.23 -18.57
C PHE A 447 4.93 14.31 -19.68
N ASN A 448 5.28 14.69 -20.90
CA ASN A 448 4.95 13.92 -22.10
C ASN A 448 6.18 13.13 -22.56
#